data_bc8fa099e8e3ca99cee5079694f6fee3
#
_entry.id   bc8fa099e8e3ca99cee5079694f6fee3
#
_cell.length_a   1.000
_cell.length_b   1.000
_cell.length_c   1.000
_cell.angle_alpha   90.00
_cell.angle_beta   90.00
_cell.angle_gamma   90.00
#
_symmetry.space_group_name_H-M   'P 1'
#
loop_
_entity.id
_entity.type
_entity.pdbx_description
1 polymer ?
#
loop_
_entity_poly.entity_id
_entity_poly.type
_entity_poly.pdbx_seq_one_letter_code
_entity_poly.pdbx_strand_id
1 'polypeptide(L)' 'MCWKCQEMDRVIAHYRELGSRVTDQATLEGIAMLIDKLEAEKRALHPAEG' A
#
# COMPACT_ATOMS: atom_id res chain seq x y z
N MET A 1 -9.51 6.66 -14.98
CA MET A 1 -8.80 6.11 -13.83
C MET A 1 -9.27 4.69 -13.55
N CYS A 2 -8.35 3.82 -13.18
CA CYS A 2 -8.65 2.42 -12.97
C CYS A 2 -9.27 2.20 -11.60
N TRP A 3 -10.40 1.47 -11.54
CA TRP A 3 -11.04 1.21 -10.26
C TRP A 3 -10.16 0.35 -9.35
N LYS A 4 -9.32 -0.50 -9.95
CA LYS A 4 -8.38 -1.30 -9.17
C LYS A 4 -7.35 -0.43 -8.49
N CYS A 5 -6.88 0.60 -9.18
CA CYS A 5 -5.93 1.54 -8.58
C CYS A 5 -6.57 2.25 -7.40
N GLN A 6 -7.84 2.62 -7.52
CA GLN A 6 -8.54 3.26 -6.41
C GLN A 6 -8.68 2.32 -5.23
N GLU A 7 -8.98 1.05 -5.50
CA GLU A 7 -9.08 0.06 -4.44
C GLU A 7 -7.74 -0.12 -3.74
N MET A 8 -6.67 -0.21 -4.51
CA MET A 8 -5.34 -0.38 -3.93
C MET A 8 -4.94 0.84 -3.13
N ASP A 9 -5.24 2.03 -3.62
CA ASP A 9 -4.96 3.25 -2.87
C ASP A 9 -5.69 3.26 -1.54
N ARG A 10 -6.93 2.79 -1.54
CA ARG A 10 -7.72 2.72 -0.32
C ARG A 10 -7.10 1.75 0.69
N VAL A 11 -6.66 0.60 0.20
CA VAL A 11 -6.04 -0.39 1.06
C VAL A 11 -4.71 0.14 1.61
N ILE A 12 -3.93 0.80 0.76
CA ILE A 12 -2.66 1.37 1.19
C ILE A 12 -2.90 2.42 2.27
N ALA A 13 -3.88 3.29 2.08
CA ALA A 13 -4.20 4.31 3.07
C ALA A 13 -4.63 3.68 4.38
N HIS A 14 -5.39 2.58 4.30
CA HIS A 14 -5.84 1.87 5.49
C HIS A 14 -4.64 1.33 6.28
N TYR A 15 -3.70 0.71 5.59
CA TYR A 15 -2.52 0.16 6.25
C TYR A 15 -1.63 1.26 6.82
N ARG A 16 -1.55 2.39 6.15
CA ARG A 16 -0.77 3.52 6.67
C ARG A 16 -1.38 4.04 7.96
N GLU A 17 -2.70 4.09 8.00
CA GLU A 17 -3.36 4.53 9.22
C GLU A 17 -3.16 3.53 10.35
N LEU A 18 -3.27 2.24 10.04
CA LEU A 18 -2.99 1.21 11.03
C LEU A 18 -1.57 1.34 11.57
N GLY A 19 -0.61 1.54 10.67
CA GLY A 19 0.77 1.67 11.06
C GLY A 19 1.03 2.84 11.99
N SER A 20 0.27 3.93 11.82
CA SER A 20 0.45 5.09 12.66
C SER A 20 0.02 4.84 14.10
N ARG A 21 -0.78 3.80 14.32
CA ARG A 21 -1.27 3.46 15.67
C ARG A 21 -0.50 2.31 16.30
N VAL A 22 0.29 1.61 15.50
CA VAL A 22 1.04 0.45 15.98
C VAL A 22 2.37 0.92 16.51
N THR A 23 2.76 0.39 17.68
CA THR A 23 4.05 0.71 18.26
C THR A 23 5.03 -0.45 18.16
N ASP A 24 4.56 -1.61 17.72
CA ASP A 24 5.40 -2.80 17.59
C ASP A 24 6.23 -2.74 16.32
N GLN A 25 7.54 -2.81 16.46
CA GLN A 25 8.45 -2.66 15.34
C GLN A 25 8.25 -3.75 14.28
N ALA A 26 8.10 -4.99 14.72
CA ALA A 26 7.95 -6.09 13.78
C ALA A 26 6.67 -5.95 12.96
N THR A 27 5.59 -5.51 13.61
CA THR A 27 4.33 -5.30 12.92
C THR A 27 4.44 -4.14 11.94
N LEU A 28 5.12 -3.07 12.33
CA LEU A 28 5.32 -1.93 11.43
C LEU A 28 6.10 -2.34 10.20
N GLU A 29 7.12 -3.18 10.36
CA GLU A 29 7.88 -3.64 9.22
C GLU A 29 7.02 -4.49 8.29
N GLY A 30 6.16 -5.33 8.86
CA GLY A 30 5.26 -6.14 8.05
C GLY A 30 4.29 -5.28 7.26
N ILE A 31 3.74 -4.25 7.89
CA ILE A 31 2.83 -3.33 7.22
C ILE A 31 3.56 -2.58 6.10
N ALA A 32 4.77 -2.14 6.36
CA ALA A 32 5.56 -1.43 5.34
C ALA A 32 5.83 -2.32 4.14
N MET A 33 6.11 -3.60 4.37
CA MET A 33 6.35 -4.53 3.28
C MET A 33 5.09 -4.75 2.45
N LEU A 34 3.93 -4.82 3.10
CA LEU A 34 2.67 -4.96 2.38
C LEU A 34 2.39 -3.73 1.52
N ILE A 35 2.62 -2.55 2.07
CA ILE A 35 2.41 -1.32 1.31
C ILE A 35 3.33 -1.28 0.11
N ASP A 36 4.59 -1.63 0.29
CA ASP A 36 5.55 -1.69 -0.80
C ASP A 36 5.09 -2.62 -1.91
N LYS A 37 4.62 -3.80 -1.52
CA LYS A 37 4.16 -4.79 -2.47
C LYS A 37 2.95 -4.29 -3.23
N LEU A 38 2.01 -3.66 -2.55
CA LEU A 38 0.82 -3.12 -3.20
C LEU A 38 1.18 -2.00 -4.16
N GLU A 39 2.11 -1.14 -3.77
CA GLU A 39 2.54 -0.07 -4.65
C GLU A 39 3.24 -0.60 -5.89
N ALA A 40 4.01 -1.67 -5.74
CA ALA A 40 4.66 -2.29 -6.88
C ALA A 40 3.63 -2.90 -7.84
N GLU A 41 2.60 -3.53 -7.29
CA GLU A 41 1.54 -4.09 -8.13
C GLU A 41 0.78 -2.99 -8.85
N LYS A 42 0.53 -1.89 -8.17
CA LYS A 42 -0.16 -0.76 -8.78
C LYS A 42 0.64 -0.22 -9.94
N ARG A 43 1.95 -0.10 -9.78
CA ARG A 43 2.82 0.36 -10.87
C ARG A 43 2.80 -0.61 -12.04
N ALA A 44 2.72 -1.91 -11.76
CA ALA A 44 2.67 -2.91 -12.82
C ALA A 44 1.39 -2.81 -13.63
N LEU A 45 0.30 -2.37 -13.00
CA LEU A 45 -0.96 -2.18 -13.72
C LEU A 45 -0.91 -1.00 -14.68
N HIS A 46 -0.13 0.02 -14.35
CA HIS A 46 -0.05 1.24 -15.17
C HIS A 46 1.40 1.69 -15.33
N PRO A 47 2.23 0.87 -16.00
CA PRO A 47 3.65 1.24 -16.13
C PRO A 47 3.86 2.51 -16.95
N ALA A 48 2.96 2.80 -17.88
CA ALA A 48 3.12 3.96 -18.74
C ALA A 48 2.84 5.27 -18.01
N GLU A 49 2.17 5.21 -16.90
CA GLU A 49 1.88 6.41 -16.13
C GLU A 49 3.01 6.79 -15.18
N GLY A 50 3.90 5.89 -14.99
CA GLY A 50 5.13 5.99 -14.23
C GLY A 50 5.48 7.19 -13.47
#